data_fa1a780d3a204fba5a593d35efb83a92
#
_entry.id   fa1a780d3a204fba5a593d35efb83a92
#
_cell.length_a   1.000
_cell.length_b   1.000
_cell.length_c   1.000
_cell.angle_alpha   90.00
_cell.angle_beta   90.00
_cell.angle_gamma   90.00
#
_symmetry.space_group_name_H-M   'P 1'
#
loop_
_entity.id
_entity.type
_entity.pdbx_description
1 polymer ?
#
loop_
_entity_poly.entity_id
_entity_poly.type
_entity_poly.pdbx_seq_one_letter_code
_entity_poly.pdbx_strand_id
1 'polypeptide(L)'
;MHAYRSHTCGQLRPENAGQEIRIAGWVHRVRDHGGLLFIDLRDHYGMTQVVADPDSPAFKTAEKVRSEWVIRVDGKVRPRPAGTENADLPTGLVEVFATDIEILSQAAELPLPVFGEPDYPEDIRLTYRFLDLRRETLHQIIMTRLAASIRSQLPCRCPS
;
A
#
# COMPACT_ATOMS: atom_id res chain seq x y z
N MET A 1 19.12 8.44 -2.39
CA MET A 1 17.83 8.27 -1.67
C MET A 1 16.74 8.89 -2.54
N HIS A 2 15.64 8.19 -2.77
CA HIS A 2 14.55 8.74 -3.60
C HIS A 2 13.82 9.86 -2.85
N ALA A 3 13.46 10.97 -3.53
CA ALA A 3 12.87 12.14 -2.88
C ALA A 3 11.58 11.84 -2.09
N TYR A 4 10.81 10.85 -2.53
CA TYR A 4 9.50 10.52 -1.96
C TYR A 4 9.50 9.34 -0.98
N ARG A 5 10.57 8.55 -0.89
CA ARG A 5 10.62 7.41 0.03
C ARG A 5 12.03 7.00 0.41
N SER A 6 12.21 6.59 1.67
CA SER A 6 13.40 5.89 2.15
C SER A 6 13.20 4.38 2.16
N HIS A 7 11.97 3.92 2.39
CA HIS A 7 11.57 2.52 2.47
C HIS A 7 10.32 2.27 1.64
N THR A 8 10.09 1.02 1.23
CA THR A 8 8.82 0.57 0.65
C THR A 8 7.84 0.18 1.75
N CYS A 9 6.54 0.15 1.43
CA CYS A 9 5.51 -0.23 2.39
C CYS A 9 5.61 -1.70 2.85
N GLY A 10 6.31 -2.56 2.12
CA GLY A 10 6.51 -3.97 2.46
C GLY A 10 7.82 -4.29 3.19
N GLN A 11 8.73 -3.33 3.34
CA GLN A 11 10.09 -3.57 3.89
C GLN A 11 10.18 -3.47 5.40
N LEU A 12 9.23 -2.81 6.06
CA LEU A 12 9.33 -2.50 7.48
C LEU A 12 9.25 -3.77 8.34
N ARG A 13 10.16 -3.85 9.32
CA ARG A 13 10.27 -4.96 10.25
C ARG A 13 10.54 -4.43 11.66
N PRO A 14 10.42 -5.26 12.71
CA PRO A 14 10.70 -4.86 14.10
C PRO A 14 12.08 -4.22 14.30
N GLU A 15 13.07 -4.62 13.49
CA GLU A 15 14.44 -4.07 13.53
C GLU A 15 14.50 -2.59 13.14
N ASN A 16 13.48 -2.10 12.41
CA ASN A 16 13.36 -0.69 12.05
C ASN A 16 12.73 0.16 13.16
N ALA A 17 12.31 -0.44 14.28
CA ALA A 17 11.69 0.29 15.36
C ALA A 17 12.59 1.43 15.87
N GLY A 18 12.00 2.61 16.03
CA GLY A 18 12.70 3.83 16.44
C GLY A 18 13.30 4.64 15.30
N GLN A 19 13.36 4.12 14.08
CA GLN A 19 13.88 4.85 12.91
C GLN A 19 12.85 5.86 12.39
N GLU A 20 13.34 7.01 11.95
CA GLU A 20 12.56 7.95 11.15
C GLU A 20 12.63 7.54 9.69
N ILE A 21 11.47 7.40 9.09
CA ILE A 21 11.34 6.93 7.72
C ILE A 21 10.41 7.82 6.90
N ARG A 22 10.56 7.71 5.60
CA ARG A 22 9.67 8.29 4.60
C ARG A 22 9.11 7.18 3.73
N ILE A 23 7.80 7.08 3.65
CA ILE A 23 7.09 6.15 2.77
C ILE A 23 6.08 6.91 1.91
N ALA A 24 5.80 6.40 0.73
CA ALA A 24 4.79 6.96 -0.15
C ALA A 24 4.05 5.83 -0.88
N GLY A 25 2.76 6.01 -1.07
CA GLY A 25 1.91 4.99 -1.69
C GLY A 25 0.47 5.43 -1.82
N TRP A 26 -0.37 4.48 -2.14
CA TRP A 26 -1.82 4.65 -2.21
C TRP A 26 -2.47 4.34 -0.88
N VAL A 27 -3.43 5.17 -0.50
CA VAL A 27 -4.28 4.92 0.66
C VAL A 27 -5.26 3.79 0.34
N HIS A 28 -5.11 2.67 1.01
CA HIS A 28 -6.00 1.52 0.87
C HIS A 28 -7.28 1.71 1.68
N ARG A 29 -7.14 2.07 2.96
CA ARG A 29 -8.24 2.26 3.89
C ARG A 29 -7.88 3.31 4.94
N VAL A 30 -8.88 4.07 5.36
CA VAL A 30 -8.80 4.96 6.54
C VAL A 30 -9.83 4.50 7.57
N ARG A 31 -9.42 4.42 8.82
CA ARG A 31 -10.27 4.04 9.96
C ARG A 31 -10.05 5.03 11.09
N ASP A 32 -11.14 5.45 11.74
CA ASP A 32 -11.12 6.24 12.96
C ASP A 32 -11.44 5.33 14.15
N HIS A 33 -10.59 5.33 15.15
CA HIS A 33 -10.78 4.62 16.41
C HIS A 33 -10.48 5.57 17.57
N GLY A 34 -11.55 6.20 18.07
CA GLY A 34 -11.45 7.03 19.27
C GLY A 34 -10.59 8.29 19.12
N GLY A 35 -10.55 8.86 17.91
CA GLY A 35 -9.76 10.04 17.60
C GLY A 35 -8.37 9.75 17.03
N LEU A 36 -7.92 8.49 17.05
CA LEU A 36 -6.73 8.06 16.32
C LEU A 36 -7.11 7.65 14.89
N LEU A 37 -6.44 8.19 13.90
CA LEU A 37 -6.63 7.81 12.51
C LEU A 37 -5.62 6.75 12.10
N PHE A 38 -6.15 5.62 11.63
CA PHE A 38 -5.36 4.53 11.08
C PHE A 38 -5.49 4.53 9.57
N ILE A 39 -4.37 4.63 8.88
CA ILE A 39 -4.29 4.63 7.42
C ILE A 39 -3.49 3.41 6.99
N ASP A 40 -4.13 2.51 6.26
CA ASP A 40 -3.43 1.42 5.59
C ASP A 40 -2.85 1.97 4.28
N LEU A 41 -1.53 2.12 4.21
CA LEU A 41 -0.81 2.62 3.04
C LEU A 41 -0.18 1.47 2.28
N ARG A 42 -0.42 1.38 0.98
CA ARG A 42 0.13 0.32 0.12
C ARG A 42 0.96 0.87 -1.03
N ASP A 43 1.94 0.10 -1.43
CA ASP A 43 2.66 0.28 -2.69
C ASP A 43 2.71 -1.05 -3.45
N HIS A 44 3.56 -1.14 -4.49
CA HIS A 44 3.76 -2.39 -5.24
C HIS A 44 4.39 -3.51 -4.39
N TYR A 45 5.10 -3.17 -3.33
CA TYR A 45 5.90 -4.11 -2.53
C TYR A 45 5.19 -4.60 -1.27
N GLY A 46 4.07 -4.00 -0.91
CA GLY A 46 3.29 -4.41 0.25
C GLY A 46 2.47 -3.29 0.86
N MET A 47 2.08 -3.51 2.11
CA MET A 47 1.21 -2.61 2.85
C MET A 47 1.75 -2.41 4.27
N THR A 48 1.60 -1.20 4.80
CA THR A 48 1.91 -0.88 6.19
C THR A 48 0.85 0.03 6.80
N GLN A 49 0.67 -0.09 8.11
CA GLN A 49 -0.24 0.76 8.86
C GLN A 49 0.47 2.05 9.28
N VAL A 50 -0.18 3.16 9.04
CA VAL A 50 0.21 4.50 9.51
C VAL A 50 -0.80 4.93 10.56
N VAL A 51 -0.31 5.50 11.65
CA VAL A 51 -1.13 6.05 12.74
C VAL A 51 -0.92 7.56 12.79
N ALA A 52 -2.00 8.32 12.75
CA ALA A 52 -1.99 9.77 12.98
C ALA A 52 -2.72 10.08 14.29
N ASP A 53 -1.99 10.68 15.21
CA ASP A 53 -2.46 11.10 16.53
C ASP A 53 -3.05 12.51 16.45
N PRO A 54 -4.12 12.85 17.17
CA PRO A 54 -4.70 14.20 17.24
C PRO A 54 -3.69 15.29 17.59
N ASP A 55 -2.70 14.97 18.43
CA ASP A 55 -1.65 15.91 18.83
C ASP A 55 -0.56 16.08 17.74
N SER A 56 -0.56 15.24 16.71
CA SER A 56 0.39 15.34 15.60
C SER A 56 -0.04 16.42 14.59
N PRO A 57 0.91 17.22 14.05
CA PRO A 57 0.61 18.13 12.96
C PRO A 57 0.08 17.42 11.69
N ALA A 58 0.40 16.15 11.52
CA ALA A 58 -0.09 15.31 10.43
C ALA A 58 -1.61 15.05 10.48
N PHE A 59 -2.25 15.15 11.67
CA PHE A 59 -3.66 14.78 11.87
C PHE A 59 -4.63 15.55 10.99
N LYS A 60 -4.46 16.88 10.90
CA LYS A 60 -5.33 17.74 10.07
C LYS A 60 -5.31 17.38 8.59
N THR A 61 -4.17 16.86 8.12
CA THR A 61 -4.05 16.37 6.75
C THR A 61 -4.64 14.97 6.65
N ALA A 62 -4.40 14.11 7.63
CA ALA A 62 -4.92 12.75 7.69
C ALA A 62 -6.46 12.69 7.63
N GLU A 63 -7.18 13.61 8.29
CA GLU A 63 -8.65 13.70 8.24
C GLU A 63 -9.20 13.92 6.83
N LYS A 64 -8.44 14.62 5.97
CA LYS A 64 -8.84 14.92 4.59
C LYS A 64 -8.59 13.76 3.64
N VAL A 65 -7.69 12.85 4.01
CA VAL A 65 -7.25 11.74 3.17
C VAL A 65 -8.43 10.80 2.87
N ARG A 66 -8.50 10.34 1.63
CA ARG A 66 -9.51 9.37 1.18
C ARG A 66 -8.83 8.18 0.52
N SER A 67 -9.59 7.10 0.37
CA SER A 67 -9.12 5.89 -0.31
C SER A 67 -8.62 6.21 -1.71
N GLU A 68 -7.57 5.50 -2.13
CA GLU A 68 -6.90 5.61 -3.43
C GLU A 68 -6.15 6.94 -3.68
N TRP A 69 -6.13 7.86 -2.73
CA TRP A 69 -5.23 9.01 -2.80
C TRP A 69 -3.78 8.57 -2.65
N VAL A 70 -2.88 9.30 -3.30
CA VAL A 70 -1.44 9.11 -3.16
C VAL A 70 -0.92 10.09 -2.12
N ILE A 71 -0.31 9.55 -1.08
CA ILE A 71 0.28 10.36 0.00
C ILE A 71 1.74 9.98 0.24
N ARG A 72 2.50 10.95 0.73
CA ARG A 72 3.79 10.76 1.37
C ARG A 72 3.63 10.91 2.88
N VAL A 73 4.22 10.02 3.62
CA VAL A 73 4.21 10.02 5.08
C VAL A 73 5.65 10.05 5.58
N ASP A 74 5.97 11.04 6.38
CA ASP A 74 7.16 11.08 7.20
C ASP A 74 6.77 10.68 8.62
N GLY A 75 7.49 9.75 9.22
CA GLY A 75 7.11 9.25 10.53
C GLY A 75 8.14 8.32 11.15
N LYS A 76 7.85 7.92 12.38
CA LYS A 76 8.69 7.04 13.18
C LYS A 76 8.08 5.65 13.25
N VAL A 77 8.89 4.63 12.99
CA VAL A 77 8.47 3.22 13.13
C VAL A 77 8.33 2.88 14.61
N ARG A 78 7.21 2.25 14.98
CA ARG A 78 6.96 1.74 16.33
C ARG A 78 6.50 0.28 16.25
N PRO A 79 6.79 -0.54 17.26
CA PRO A 79 6.12 -1.82 17.40
C PRO A 79 4.64 -1.59 17.67
N ARG A 80 3.77 -2.44 17.14
CA ARG A 80 2.35 -2.40 17.48
C ARG A 80 2.14 -2.79 18.95
N PRO A 81 1.11 -2.24 19.60
CA PRO A 81 0.71 -2.69 20.92
C PRO A 81 0.39 -4.18 20.93
N ALA A 82 0.72 -4.87 22.03
CA ALA A 82 0.45 -6.28 22.19
C ALA A 82 -1.05 -6.58 21.99
N GLY A 83 -1.36 -7.58 21.16
CA GLY A 83 -2.73 -7.97 20.79
C GLY A 83 -3.34 -7.20 19.61
N THR A 84 -2.58 -6.29 18.98
CA THR A 84 -3.00 -5.59 17.76
C THR A 84 -2.17 -5.97 16.54
N GLU A 85 -1.31 -6.97 16.69
CA GLU A 85 -0.49 -7.50 15.60
C GLU A 85 -1.39 -8.10 14.50
N ASN A 86 -0.96 -7.96 13.25
CA ASN A 86 -1.65 -8.54 12.11
C ASN A 86 -0.76 -9.57 11.44
N ALA A 87 -1.05 -10.84 11.63
CA ALA A 87 -0.29 -11.95 11.07
C ALA A 87 -0.41 -12.06 9.53
N ASP A 88 -1.45 -11.46 8.94
CA ASP A 88 -1.67 -11.50 7.49
C ASP A 88 -0.74 -10.54 6.72
N LEU A 89 -0.06 -9.63 7.43
CA LEU A 89 0.83 -8.66 6.83
C LEU A 89 2.28 -8.92 7.25
N PRO A 90 3.24 -8.94 6.32
CA PRO A 90 4.67 -9.01 6.65
C PRO A 90 5.16 -7.88 7.57
N THR A 91 4.48 -6.72 7.52
CA THR A 91 4.74 -5.54 8.35
C THR A 91 3.83 -5.47 9.58
N GLY A 92 3.07 -6.52 9.85
CA GLY A 92 2.00 -6.53 10.84
C GLY A 92 2.44 -6.41 12.30
N LEU A 93 3.74 -6.51 12.58
CA LEU A 93 4.33 -6.31 13.92
C LEU A 93 4.69 -4.85 14.21
N VAL A 94 4.68 -4.00 13.17
CA VAL A 94 5.06 -2.58 13.27
C VAL A 94 4.00 -1.66 12.71
N GLU A 95 4.09 -0.40 13.10
CA GLU A 95 3.28 0.69 12.55
C GLU A 95 4.13 1.94 12.41
N VAL A 96 3.71 2.87 11.56
CA VAL A 96 4.38 4.15 11.34
C VAL A 96 3.58 5.25 12.02
N PHE A 97 4.15 5.88 13.02
CA PHE A 97 3.57 7.04 13.67
C PHE A 97 3.88 8.28 12.84
N ALA A 98 2.85 8.87 12.22
CA ALA A 98 3.00 9.99 11.30
C ALA A 98 3.38 11.28 12.02
N THR A 99 4.46 11.91 11.57
CA THR A 99 4.85 13.27 11.98
C THR A 99 4.43 14.31 10.96
N ASP A 100 4.46 13.94 9.66
CA ASP A 100 3.99 14.78 8.57
C ASP A 100 3.33 13.93 7.47
N ILE A 101 2.31 14.47 6.84
CA ILE A 101 1.61 13.86 5.70
C ILE A 101 1.44 14.89 4.60
N GLU A 102 1.95 14.56 3.41
CA GLU A 102 1.76 15.34 2.20
C GLU A 102 0.87 14.59 1.21
N ILE A 103 -0.16 15.26 0.70
CA ILE A 103 -1.02 14.72 -0.35
C ILE A 103 -0.35 14.99 -1.70
N LEU A 104 0.13 13.95 -2.36
CA LEU A 104 0.78 14.05 -3.66
C LEU A 104 -0.22 14.08 -4.81
N SER A 105 -1.31 13.30 -4.70
CA SER A 105 -2.37 13.26 -5.69
C SER A 105 -3.69 12.83 -5.06
N GLN A 106 -4.74 13.50 -5.45
CA GLN A 106 -6.10 13.14 -5.07
C GLN A 106 -6.72 12.29 -6.16
N ALA A 107 -7.56 11.34 -5.77
CA ALA A 107 -8.37 10.54 -6.68
C ALA A 107 -9.85 10.86 -6.48
N ALA A 108 -10.62 10.84 -7.57
CA ALA A 108 -12.07 10.76 -7.49
C ALA A 108 -12.49 9.37 -6.99
N GLU A 109 -13.76 9.22 -6.65
CA GLU A 109 -14.31 7.90 -6.31
C GLU A 109 -14.13 6.92 -7.47
N LEU A 110 -13.59 5.75 -7.16
CA LEU A 110 -13.33 4.76 -8.19
C LEU A 110 -14.62 4.06 -8.61
N PRO A 111 -14.85 3.88 -9.92
CA PRO A 111 -16.00 3.13 -10.42
C PRO A 111 -15.93 1.63 -10.12
N LEU A 112 -14.74 1.14 -9.74
CA LEU A 112 -14.41 -0.25 -9.50
C LEU A 112 -13.32 -0.32 -8.44
N PRO A 113 -13.51 -0.98 -7.27
CA PRO A 113 -12.46 -1.16 -6.29
C PRO A 113 -11.34 -2.03 -6.84
N VAL A 114 -10.09 -1.65 -6.50
CA VAL A 114 -8.88 -2.37 -6.93
C VAL A 114 -8.43 -3.45 -5.94
N PHE A 115 -9.23 -3.74 -4.93
CA PHE A 115 -8.97 -4.74 -3.90
C PHE A 115 -10.20 -5.62 -3.66
N GLY A 116 -9.98 -6.81 -3.11
CA GLY A 116 -11.00 -7.84 -2.98
C GLY A 116 -11.34 -8.49 -4.33
N GLU A 117 -12.37 -9.30 -4.32
CA GLU A 117 -12.89 -10.01 -5.51
C GLU A 117 -14.38 -9.69 -5.72
N PRO A 118 -14.75 -8.40 -5.90
CA PRO A 118 -16.13 -8.05 -6.18
C PRO A 118 -16.52 -8.58 -7.55
N ASP A 119 -17.74 -9.06 -7.66
CA ASP A 119 -18.33 -9.46 -8.93
C ASP A 119 -18.88 -8.22 -9.64
N TYR A 120 -18.19 -7.79 -10.69
CA TYR A 120 -18.61 -6.69 -11.53
C TYR A 120 -18.93 -7.17 -12.93
N PRO A 121 -19.95 -6.58 -13.60
CA PRO A 121 -20.25 -6.83 -15.00
C PRO A 121 -19.02 -6.64 -15.88
N GLU A 122 -18.92 -7.46 -16.92
CA GLU A 122 -17.75 -7.48 -17.80
C GLU A 122 -17.53 -6.15 -18.54
N ASP A 123 -18.59 -5.46 -18.90
CA ASP A 123 -18.57 -4.16 -19.54
C ASP A 123 -17.89 -3.10 -18.69
N ILE A 124 -18.17 -3.06 -17.38
CA ILE A 124 -17.51 -2.17 -16.42
C ILE A 124 -16.02 -2.53 -16.29
N ARG A 125 -15.70 -3.81 -16.18
CA ARG A 125 -14.32 -4.32 -16.07
C ARG A 125 -13.50 -4.03 -17.32
N LEU A 126 -14.12 -4.10 -18.51
CA LEU A 126 -13.46 -3.77 -19.77
C LEU A 126 -13.29 -2.26 -19.96
N THR A 127 -14.29 -1.47 -19.59
CA THR A 127 -14.22 0.00 -19.65
C THR A 127 -13.10 0.55 -18.74
N TYR A 128 -13.01 0.01 -17.52
CA TYR A 128 -11.99 0.42 -16.54
C TYR A 128 -10.88 -0.62 -16.38
N ARG A 129 -10.43 -1.17 -17.50
CA ARG A 129 -9.46 -2.27 -17.53
C ARG A 129 -8.17 -1.97 -16.77
N PHE A 130 -7.71 -0.73 -16.78
CA PHE A 130 -6.54 -0.28 -16.05
C PHE A 130 -6.69 -0.39 -14.51
N LEU A 131 -7.91 -0.29 -13.97
CA LEU A 131 -8.21 -0.56 -12.56
C LEU A 131 -8.32 -2.06 -12.30
N ASP A 132 -9.02 -2.78 -13.15
CA ASP A 132 -9.22 -4.22 -13.02
C ASP A 132 -7.88 -4.99 -13.02
N LEU A 133 -6.92 -4.57 -13.85
CA LEU A 133 -5.56 -5.14 -13.90
C LEU A 133 -4.72 -4.89 -12.65
N ARG A 134 -5.13 -3.98 -11.77
CA ARG A 134 -4.47 -3.73 -10.48
C ARG A 134 -4.96 -4.66 -9.37
N ARG A 135 -6.03 -5.40 -9.59
CA ARG A 135 -6.54 -6.41 -8.65
C ARG A 135 -5.55 -7.57 -8.58
N GLU A 136 -5.36 -8.08 -7.37
CA GLU A 136 -4.31 -9.09 -7.10
C GLU A 136 -4.41 -10.30 -8.02
N THR A 137 -5.60 -10.89 -8.16
CA THR A 137 -5.83 -12.07 -9.00
C THR A 137 -5.45 -11.83 -10.47
N LEU A 138 -5.87 -10.70 -11.04
CA LEU A 138 -5.54 -10.38 -12.43
C LEU A 138 -4.07 -10.01 -12.61
N HIS A 139 -3.50 -9.30 -11.65
CA HIS A 139 -2.08 -9.00 -11.64
C HIS A 139 -1.26 -10.28 -11.68
N GLN A 140 -1.55 -11.27 -10.84
CA GLN A 140 -0.87 -12.56 -10.81
C GLN A 140 -1.01 -13.34 -12.13
N ILE A 141 -2.20 -13.31 -12.74
CA ILE A 141 -2.42 -13.93 -14.06
C ILE A 141 -1.53 -13.29 -15.13
N ILE A 142 -1.45 -11.97 -15.18
CA ILE A 142 -0.62 -11.25 -16.16
C ILE A 142 0.87 -11.55 -15.91
N MET A 143 1.33 -11.54 -14.67
CA MET A 143 2.72 -11.86 -14.32
C MET A 143 3.06 -13.31 -14.70
N THR A 144 2.17 -14.27 -14.49
CA THR A 144 2.34 -15.66 -14.87
C THR A 144 2.45 -15.80 -16.39
N ARG A 145 1.57 -15.13 -17.16
CA ARG A 145 1.63 -15.12 -18.63
C ARG A 145 2.92 -14.52 -19.15
N LEU A 146 3.37 -13.41 -18.56
CA LEU A 146 4.64 -12.78 -18.94
C LEU A 146 5.81 -13.74 -18.71
N ALA A 147 5.89 -14.37 -17.54
CA ALA A 147 6.94 -15.34 -17.21
C ALA A 147 6.93 -16.53 -18.18
N ALA A 148 5.77 -17.07 -18.53
CA ALA A 148 5.62 -18.14 -19.51
C ALA A 148 6.10 -17.71 -20.91
N SER A 149 5.71 -16.52 -21.36
CA SER A 149 6.12 -15.97 -22.66
C SER A 149 7.63 -15.76 -22.75
N ILE A 150 8.26 -15.22 -21.70
CA ILE A 150 9.71 -15.05 -21.65
C ILE A 150 10.41 -16.40 -21.73
N ARG A 151 9.94 -17.41 -20.98
CA ARG A 151 10.53 -18.75 -21.01
C ARG A 151 10.43 -19.42 -22.38
N SER A 152 9.33 -19.22 -23.10
CA SER A 152 9.15 -19.79 -24.45
C SER A 152 10.05 -19.14 -25.50
N GLN A 153 10.53 -17.93 -25.26
CA GLN A 153 11.41 -17.18 -26.17
C GLN A 153 12.90 -17.37 -25.88
N LEU A 154 13.25 -17.91 -24.71
CA LEU A 154 14.65 -18.23 -24.40
C LEU A 154 15.04 -19.51 -25.14
N PRO A 155 16.12 -19.51 -25.96
CA PRO A 155 16.60 -20.72 -26.60
C PRO A 155 16.98 -21.75 -25.51
N CYS A 156 16.54 -23.01 -25.70
CA CYS A 156 17.00 -24.11 -24.87
C CYS A 156 18.53 -24.14 -24.89
N ARG A 157 19.17 -23.74 -23.81
CA ARG A 157 20.56 -24.10 -23.58
C ARG A 157 20.56 -25.59 -23.21
N CYS A 158 20.76 -26.46 -24.22
CA CYS A 158 21.15 -27.83 -23.93
C CYS A 158 22.50 -27.78 -23.21
N PRO A 159 22.63 -28.41 -22.04
CA PRO A 159 23.97 -28.63 -21.47
C PRO A 159 24.68 -29.63 -22.39
N SER A 160 25.82 -29.20 -22.92
CA SER A 160 26.80 -30.06 -23.59
C SER A 160 27.57 -30.86 -22.59
#